data_5737b2cc7d3a4172c65dfc41699f568a
#
_entry.id   5737b2cc7d3a4172c65dfc41699f568a
#
_cell.length_a   1.000
_cell.length_b   1.000
_cell.length_c   1.000
_cell.angle_alpha   90.00
_cell.angle_beta   90.00
_cell.angle_gamma   90.00
#
_symmetry.space_group_name_H-M   'P 1'
#
loop_
_entity.id
_entity.type
_entity.pdbx_description
1 polymer ?
#
loop_
_entity_poly.entity_id
_entity_poly.type
_entity_poly.pdbx_seq_one_letter_code
_entity_poly.pdbx_strand_id
1 'polypeptide(L)'
;MSSQGISCAKLNLFLKVTKRRPDGFHELETLFLPVTSPADQITIDFDAAPGIRVRTNCPGLPENLENIAGRAALAYAEAAGIAPAFDIFIDKQIPVAAGMGGGSANAGTVLRLCDAHFGAVPSGELAQLALTLGADVPFFLAPRLAAATGVGEIFDYPQGDFTPPPLLIVNPNFPVSAKWAYRHLAKEHIGEDPRKRLSHIVEALRCGDAEMMADNLHNDLAFALYEKFPFLRLLKKFMCKHGALNAEITGSGSTLFAVCRNTEKLRELKTALTEYFSADALRIWVCR
;
A
#
# COMPACT_ATOMS: atom_id res chain seq x y z
N MET A 1 22.45 -19.50 4.05
CA MET A 1 22.24 -18.48 5.12
C MET A 1 20.90 -17.79 4.85
N SER A 2 19.99 -17.74 5.81
CA SER A 2 18.66 -17.17 5.59
C SER A 2 18.53 -15.77 6.23
N SER A 3 17.79 -14.89 5.55
CA SER A 3 17.42 -13.56 6.05
C SER A 3 15.90 -13.41 6.08
N GLN A 4 15.40 -12.61 7.03
CA GLN A 4 13.99 -12.34 7.17
C GLN A 4 13.73 -10.84 7.22
N GLY A 5 12.56 -10.42 6.69
CA GLY A 5 12.14 -9.02 6.73
C GLY A 5 10.63 -8.86 6.75
N ILE A 6 10.19 -7.80 7.41
CA ILE A 6 8.79 -7.38 7.40
C ILE A 6 8.54 -6.56 6.13
N SER A 7 7.51 -6.94 5.40
CA SER A 7 6.99 -6.26 4.23
C SER A 7 5.71 -5.53 4.63
N CYS A 8 5.84 -4.24 4.96
CA CYS A 8 4.72 -3.41 5.40
C CYS A 8 3.76 -3.09 4.24
N ALA A 9 2.50 -2.81 4.56
CA ALA A 9 1.56 -2.24 3.61
C ALA A 9 1.67 -0.70 3.56
N LYS A 10 0.89 -0.08 2.69
CA LYS A 10 0.68 1.38 2.67
C LYS A 10 -0.79 1.73 2.63
N LEU A 11 -1.12 2.92 3.11
CA LEU A 11 -2.38 3.60 2.84
C LEU A 11 -2.12 4.84 1.99
N ASN A 12 -3.04 5.14 1.06
CA ASN A 12 -3.11 6.46 0.45
C ASN A 12 -4.06 7.30 1.32
N LEU A 13 -3.53 8.20 2.12
CA LEU A 13 -4.33 9.15 2.89
C LEU A 13 -4.95 10.20 1.99
N PHE A 14 -4.30 10.44 0.88
CA PHE A 14 -4.70 11.34 -0.19
C PHE A 14 -4.31 10.72 -1.53
N LEU A 15 -5.19 10.77 -2.53
CA LEU A 15 -4.89 10.39 -3.90
C LEU A 15 -5.70 11.26 -4.87
N LYS A 16 -5.01 12.13 -5.58
CA LYS A 16 -5.55 13.01 -6.62
C LYS A 16 -4.91 12.69 -7.95
N VAL A 17 -5.72 12.53 -8.98
CA VAL A 17 -5.24 12.42 -10.35
C VAL A 17 -5.23 13.82 -10.99
N THR A 18 -4.04 14.31 -11.32
CA THR A 18 -3.85 15.67 -11.83
C THR A 18 -3.94 15.72 -13.34
N LYS A 19 -3.50 14.65 -14.03
CA LYS A 19 -3.46 14.62 -15.50
C LYS A 19 -3.46 13.19 -16.04
N ARG A 20 -4.04 12.99 -17.21
CA ARG A 20 -3.84 11.77 -18.00
C ARG A 20 -2.68 11.99 -18.98
N ARG A 21 -1.72 11.08 -18.98
CA ARG A 21 -0.52 11.12 -19.84
C ARG A 21 -0.78 10.49 -21.21
N PRO A 22 -0.01 10.89 -22.24
CA PRO A 22 -0.11 10.26 -23.57
C PRO A 22 0.25 8.77 -23.59
N ASP A 23 1.11 8.31 -22.66
CA ASP A 23 1.52 6.91 -22.50
C ASP A 23 0.44 6.01 -21.85
N GLY A 24 -0.72 6.62 -21.50
CA GLY A 24 -1.86 5.93 -20.90
C GLY A 24 -1.80 5.84 -19.37
N PHE A 25 -0.72 6.27 -18.74
CA PHE A 25 -0.63 6.45 -17.28
C PHE A 25 -1.31 7.74 -16.84
N HIS A 26 -1.41 7.92 -15.52
CA HIS A 26 -1.95 9.13 -14.91
C HIS A 26 -0.91 9.79 -14.02
N GLU A 27 -0.76 11.10 -14.16
CA GLU A 27 -0.04 11.89 -13.17
C GLU A 27 -0.94 12.06 -11.94
N LEU A 28 -0.34 11.91 -10.79
CA LEU A 28 -1.07 11.99 -9.52
C LEU A 28 -0.26 12.73 -8.45
N GLU A 29 -0.98 13.18 -7.45
CA GLU A 29 -0.41 13.58 -6.16
C GLU A 29 -1.02 12.69 -5.09
N THR A 30 -0.18 12.10 -4.26
CA THR A 30 -0.64 11.17 -3.21
C THR A 30 0.19 11.32 -1.94
N LEU A 31 -0.38 10.91 -0.81
CA LEU A 31 0.32 10.81 0.46
C LEU A 31 0.27 9.36 0.93
N PHE A 32 1.43 8.72 0.98
CA PHE A 32 1.60 7.37 1.46
C PHE A 32 1.92 7.34 2.95
N LEU A 33 1.14 6.58 3.71
CA LEU A 33 1.44 6.19 5.08
C LEU A 33 1.79 4.70 5.12
N PRO A 34 3.02 4.31 5.53
CA PRO A 34 3.33 2.90 5.74
C PRO A 34 2.59 2.38 6.97
N VAL A 35 2.11 1.14 6.90
CA VAL A 35 1.41 0.48 8.00
C VAL A 35 1.95 -0.93 8.21
N THR A 36 2.17 -1.30 9.46
CA THR A 36 2.76 -2.60 9.84
C THR A 36 1.72 -3.66 10.21
N SER A 37 0.43 -3.31 10.11
CA SER A 37 -0.69 -4.23 10.32
C SER A 37 -1.81 -3.90 9.33
N PRO A 38 -2.05 -4.79 8.33
CA PRO A 38 -1.35 -6.05 8.05
C PRO A 38 0.06 -5.84 7.46
N ALA A 39 0.91 -6.84 7.63
CA ALA A 39 2.22 -6.92 6.99
C ALA A 39 2.52 -8.36 6.59
N ASP A 40 3.26 -8.55 5.49
CA ASP A 40 3.76 -9.85 5.10
C ASP A 40 5.13 -10.10 5.74
N GLN A 41 5.51 -11.38 5.87
CA GLN A 41 6.86 -11.75 6.25
C GLN A 41 7.56 -12.39 5.06
N ILE A 42 8.75 -11.91 4.72
CA ILE A 42 9.60 -12.47 3.68
C ILE A 42 10.77 -13.20 4.32
N THR A 43 10.99 -14.42 3.90
CA THR A 43 12.20 -15.20 4.25
C THR A 43 12.92 -15.54 2.95
N ILE A 44 14.23 -15.31 2.87
CA ILE A 44 15.08 -15.67 1.73
C ILE A 44 16.20 -16.56 2.22
N ASP A 45 16.34 -17.74 1.63
CA ASP A 45 17.54 -18.56 1.74
C ASP A 45 18.43 -18.28 0.54
N PHE A 46 19.66 -17.80 0.81
CA PHE A 46 20.65 -17.41 -0.19
C PHE A 46 21.60 -18.55 -0.59
N ASP A 47 21.53 -19.69 0.10
CA ASP A 47 22.33 -20.90 -0.19
C ASP A 47 21.44 -22.02 -0.78
N ALA A 48 20.36 -21.67 -1.46
CA ALA A 48 19.44 -22.61 -2.07
C ALA A 48 20.04 -23.29 -3.33
N ALA A 49 19.30 -24.21 -3.90
CA ALA A 49 19.65 -24.75 -5.22
C ALA A 49 19.68 -23.64 -6.28
N PRO A 50 20.55 -23.75 -7.32
CA PRO A 50 20.62 -22.73 -8.38
C PRO A 50 19.26 -22.37 -8.97
N GLY A 51 19.04 -21.07 -9.20
CA GLY A 51 17.80 -20.49 -9.69
C GLY A 51 17.04 -19.71 -8.61
N ILE A 52 15.82 -19.31 -8.95
CA ILE A 52 14.93 -18.56 -8.05
C ILE A 52 13.64 -19.35 -7.87
N ARG A 53 13.34 -19.67 -6.64
CA ARG A 53 12.08 -20.28 -6.23
C ARG A 53 11.29 -19.30 -5.36
N VAL A 54 10.00 -19.19 -5.61
CA VAL A 54 9.08 -18.43 -4.75
C VAL A 54 8.02 -19.38 -4.23
N ARG A 55 7.74 -19.33 -2.94
CA ARG A 55 6.68 -20.08 -2.26
C ARG A 55 5.85 -19.13 -1.43
N THR A 56 4.57 -19.44 -1.25
CA THR A 56 3.66 -18.60 -0.46
C THR A 56 2.58 -19.45 0.20
N ASN A 57 2.04 -18.95 1.33
CA ASN A 57 0.85 -19.49 1.98
C ASN A 57 -0.46 -19.04 1.32
N CYS A 58 -0.41 -18.21 0.27
CA CYS A 58 -1.61 -17.65 -0.38
C CYS A 58 -1.88 -18.37 -1.71
N PRO A 59 -2.89 -19.27 -1.77
CA PRO A 59 -3.22 -19.97 -3.00
C PRO A 59 -3.55 -19.00 -4.15
N GLY A 60 -3.09 -19.35 -5.36
CA GLY A 60 -3.34 -18.57 -6.57
C GLY A 60 -2.37 -17.43 -6.84
N LEU A 61 -1.41 -17.15 -5.95
CA LEU A 61 -0.26 -16.33 -6.29
C LEU A 61 0.77 -17.17 -7.08
N PRO A 62 1.44 -16.58 -8.10
CA PRO A 62 2.48 -17.27 -8.82
C PRO A 62 3.64 -17.68 -7.91
N GLU A 63 4.14 -18.91 -8.07
CA GLU A 63 5.29 -19.46 -7.35
C GLU A 63 6.55 -19.54 -8.25
N ASN A 64 6.64 -18.63 -9.21
CA ASN A 64 7.73 -18.52 -10.18
C ASN A 64 8.09 -17.05 -10.43
N LEU A 65 8.80 -16.76 -11.52
CA LEU A 65 9.18 -15.39 -11.92
C LEU A 65 8.00 -14.51 -12.40
N GLU A 66 6.78 -15.00 -12.45
CA GLU A 66 5.60 -14.14 -12.61
C GLU A 66 5.28 -13.39 -11.30
N ASN A 67 5.75 -13.92 -10.15
CA ASN A 67 5.67 -13.20 -8.88
C ASN A 67 6.68 -12.05 -8.87
N ILE A 68 6.21 -10.86 -8.51
CA ILE A 68 7.06 -9.66 -8.49
C ILE A 68 8.23 -9.78 -7.50
N ALA A 69 8.11 -10.56 -6.42
CA ALA A 69 9.20 -10.85 -5.49
C ALA A 69 10.32 -11.67 -6.16
N GLY A 70 9.96 -12.66 -6.97
CA GLY A 70 10.91 -13.43 -7.76
C GLY A 70 11.61 -12.58 -8.82
N ARG A 71 10.87 -11.70 -9.49
CA ARG A 71 11.45 -10.72 -10.44
C ARG A 71 12.41 -9.76 -9.75
N ALA A 72 12.10 -9.32 -8.53
CA ALA A 72 12.97 -8.45 -7.75
C ALA A 72 14.30 -9.13 -7.41
N ALA A 73 14.26 -10.40 -7.00
CA ALA A 73 15.45 -11.18 -6.73
C ALA A 73 16.31 -11.41 -8.00
N LEU A 74 15.67 -11.71 -9.13
CA LEU A 74 16.37 -11.86 -10.42
C LEU A 74 17.05 -10.56 -10.84
N ALA A 75 16.30 -9.45 -10.82
CA ALA A 75 16.81 -8.15 -11.20
C ALA A 75 17.99 -7.71 -10.32
N TYR A 76 17.93 -8.00 -9.01
CA TYR A 76 19.06 -7.75 -8.11
C TYR A 76 20.27 -8.60 -8.47
N ALA A 77 20.08 -9.91 -8.71
CA ALA A 77 21.16 -10.81 -9.07
C ALA A 77 21.88 -10.39 -10.37
N GLU A 78 21.10 -9.97 -11.39
CA GLU A 78 21.63 -9.46 -12.66
C GLU A 78 22.44 -8.18 -12.45
N ALA A 79 21.91 -7.20 -11.69
CA ALA A 79 22.60 -5.94 -11.39
C ALA A 79 23.89 -6.17 -10.57
N ALA A 80 23.87 -7.12 -9.64
CA ALA A 80 25.01 -7.48 -8.80
C ALA A 80 26.03 -8.40 -9.50
N GLY A 81 25.72 -8.94 -10.68
CA GLY A 81 26.58 -9.91 -11.39
C GLY A 81 26.76 -11.23 -10.66
N ILE A 82 25.77 -11.67 -9.88
CA ILE A 82 25.80 -12.91 -9.11
C ILE A 82 24.88 -13.98 -9.71
N ALA A 83 25.28 -15.24 -9.59
CA ALA A 83 24.43 -16.36 -9.99
C ALA A 83 23.29 -16.50 -8.95
N PRO A 84 22.00 -16.47 -9.39
CA PRO A 84 20.90 -16.59 -8.45
C PRO A 84 20.81 -18.00 -7.86
N ALA A 85 20.66 -18.07 -6.52
CA ALA A 85 20.43 -19.31 -5.77
C ALA A 85 19.51 -18.98 -4.58
N PHE A 86 18.26 -18.54 -4.87
CA PHE A 86 17.36 -17.96 -3.88
C PHE A 86 16.09 -18.81 -3.72
N ASP A 87 15.75 -19.17 -2.48
CA ASP A 87 14.44 -19.71 -2.11
C ASP A 87 13.71 -18.68 -1.24
N ILE A 88 12.65 -18.09 -1.79
CA ILE A 88 11.87 -17.00 -1.19
C ILE A 88 10.56 -17.58 -0.69
N PHE A 89 10.27 -17.41 0.61
CA PHE A 89 8.97 -17.70 1.18
C PHE A 89 8.26 -16.40 1.59
N ILE A 90 7.01 -16.25 1.15
CA ILE A 90 6.14 -15.11 1.45
C ILE A 90 5.00 -15.59 2.35
N ASP A 91 5.05 -15.27 3.64
CA ASP A 91 3.90 -15.39 4.52
C ASP A 91 2.97 -14.19 4.32
N LYS A 92 1.91 -14.40 3.53
CA LYS A 92 1.04 -13.35 2.99
C LYS A 92 -0.10 -13.03 3.94
N GLN A 93 -0.12 -11.81 4.48
CA GLN A 93 -1.17 -11.26 5.32
C GLN A 93 -1.87 -10.06 4.67
N ILE A 94 -1.14 -9.27 3.87
CA ILE A 94 -1.70 -8.15 3.11
C ILE A 94 -2.61 -8.71 2.03
N PRO A 95 -3.88 -8.29 1.95
CA PRO A 95 -4.80 -8.76 0.91
C PRO A 95 -4.29 -8.49 -0.50
N VAL A 96 -4.49 -9.46 -1.40
CA VAL A 96 -4.05 -9.35 -2.81
C VAL A 96 -4.97 -8.40 -3.57
N ALA A 97 -4.40 -7.53 -4.40
CA ALA A 97 -5.11 -6.57 -5.25
C ALA A 97 -6.14 -5.73 -4.46
N ALA A 98 -5.75 -5.22 -3.30
CA ALA A 98 -6.59 -4.53 -2.33
C ALA A 98 -6.24 -3.05 -2.12
N GLY A 99 -5.40 -2.44 -2.97
CA GLY A 99 -5.02 -1.04 -2.89
C GLY A 99 -3.93 -0.72 -1.85
N MET A 100 -3.35 -1.73 -1.19
CA MET A 100 -2.39 -1.57 -0.10
C MET A 100 -0.92 -1.77 -0.50
N GLY A 101 -0.62 -1.95 -1.77
CA GLY A 101 0.75 -2.07 -2.28
C GLY A 101 1.47 -3.38 -1.94
N GLY A 102 0.77 -4.45 -1.50
CA GLY A 102 1.39 -5.67 -0.97
C GLY A 102 2.39 -6.35 -1.89
N GLY A 103 2.14 -6.44 -3.20
CA GLY A 103 3.11 -6.99 -4.16
C GLY A 103 4.37 -6.13 -4.27
N SER A 104 4.20 -4.80 -4.39
CA SER A 104 5.32 -3.86 -4.44
C SER A 104 6.13 -3.87 -3.14
N ALA A 105 5.44 -4.05 -1.99
CA ALA A 105 6.08 -4.19 -0.69
C ALA A 105 6.95 -5.46 -0.62
N ASN A 106 6.44 -6.58 -1.14
CA ASN A 106 7.22 -7.82 -1.19
C ASN A 106 8.47 -7.63 -2.06
N ALA A 107 8.34 -7.03 -3.25
CA ALA A 107 9.47 -6.74 -4.13
C ALA A 107 10.52 -5.83 -3.47
N GLY A 108 10.08 -4.70 -2.88
CA GLY A 108 10.98 -3.78 -2.17
C GLY A 108 11.67 -4.43 -0.97
N THR A 109 10.98 -5.31 -0.24
CA THR A 109 11.58 -6.06 0.87
C THR A 109 12.61 -7.07 0.36
N VAL A 110 12.34 -7.78 -0.72
CA VAL A 110 13.31 -8.68 -1.35
C VAL A 110 14.56 -7.91 -1.76
N LEU A 111 14.44 -6.76 -2.45
CA LEU A 111 15.57 -5.92 -2.82
C LEU A 111 16.41 -5.51 -1.60
N ARG A 112 15.75 -5.06 -0.52
CA ARG A 112 16.45 -4.69 0.73
C ARG A 112 17.18 -5.87 1.36
N LEU A 113 16.59 -7.06 1.39
CA LEU A 113 17.21 -8.26 1.97
C LEU A 113 18.41 -8.73 1.13
N CYS A 114 18.29 -8.69 -0.20
CA CYS A 114 19.39 -8.97 -1.11
C CYS A 114 20.53 -7.96 -0.91
N ASP A 115 20.21 -6.67 -0.85
CA ASP A 115 21.21 -5.63 -0.68
C ASP A 115 21.90 -5.71 0.69
N ALA A 116 21.16 -5.98 1.75
CA ALA A 116 21.72 -6.20 3.08
C ALA A 116 22.65 -7.42 3.16
N HIS A 117 22.41 -8.45 2.31
CA HIS A 117 23.22 -9.67 2.27
C HIS A 117 24.48 -9.52 1.41
N PHE A 118 24.34 -8.93 0.22
CA PHE A 118 25.42 -8.87 -0.77
C PHE A 118 26.13 -7.51 -0.80
N GLY A 119 25.41 -6.40 -0.58
CA GLY A 119 25.96 -5.04 -0.63
C GLY A 119 26.57 -4.66 -2.00
N ALA A 120 26.08 -5.27 -3.07
CA ALA A 120 26.75 -5.23 -4.37
C ALA A 120 26.16 -4.16 -5.32
N VAL A 121 24.96 -3.63 -5.03
CA VAL A 121 24.27 -2.66 -5.90
C VAL A 121 24.28 -1.28 -5.26
N PRO A 122 24.81 -0.23 -5.93
CA PRO A 122 24.78 1.15 -5.42
C PRO A 122 23.33 1.61 -5.14
N SER A 123 23.12 2.41 -4.09
CA SER A 123 21.79 2.81 -3.64
C SER A 123 20.96 3.54 -4.72
N GLY A 124 21.61 4.35 -5.57
CA GLY A 124 20.93 5.01 -6.70
C GLY A 124 20.47 4.04 -7.77
N GLU A 125 21.25 3.01 -8.04
CA GLU A 125 20.89 1.93 -8.98
C GLU A 125 19.80 1.03 -8.41
N LEU A 126 19.86 0.73 -7.10
CA LEU A 126 18.83 -0.03 -6.41
C LEU A 126 17.44 0.66 -6.51
N ALA A 127 17.40 1.99 -6.40
CA ALA A 127 16.16 2.77 -6.55
C ALA A 127 15.63 2.70 -8.00
N GLN A 128 16.51 2.78 -9.00
CA GLN A 128 16.12 2.61 -10.40
C GLN A 128 15.62 1.20 -10.68
N LEU A 129 16.30 0.18 -10.15
CA LEU A 129 15.89 -1.20 -10.25
C LEU A 129 14.48 -1.40 -9.68
N ALA A 130 14.22 -0.85 -8.49
CA ALA A 130 12.91 -0.90 -7.86
C ALA A 130 11.83 -0.27 -8.76
N LEU A 131 12.12 0.84 -9.41
CA LEU A 131 11.18 1.53 -10.31
C LEU A 131 10.83 0.68 -11.56
N THR A 132 11.77 -0.09 -12.11
CA THR A 132 11.49 -1.00 -13.24
C THR A 132 10.48 -2.09 -12.88
N LEU A 133 10.41 -2.47 -11.61
CA LEU A 133 9.47 -3.47 -11.11
C LEU A 133 8.06 -2.92 -10.91
N GLY A 134 7.94 -1.63 -10.59
CA GLY A 134 6.67 -0.95 -10.42
C GLY A 134 6.79 0.39 -9.70
N ALA A 135 5.86 1.32 -9.96
CA ALA A 135 5.90 2.69 -9.45
C ALA A 135 5.92 2.78 -7.90
N ASP A 136 5.21 1.88 -7.21
CA ASP A 136 5.16 1.84 -5.74
C ASP A 136 6.40 1.14 -5.11
N VAL A 137 7.21 0.38 -5.88
CA VAL A 137 8.30 -0.44 -5.31
C VAL A 137 9.38 0.41 -4.63
N PRO A 138 9.82 1.56 -5.20
CA PRO A 138 10.83 2.41 -4.57
C PRO A 138 10.43 2.91 -3.17
N PHE A 139 9.13 3.16 -2.92
CA PHE A 139 8.62 3.52 -1.59
C PHE A 139 8.99 2.48 -0.53
N PHE A 140 8.96 1.20 -0.87
CA PHE A 140 9.21 0.10 0.06
C PHE A 140 10.70 -0.21 0.27
N LEU A 141 11.61 0.51 -0.38
CA LEU A 141 13.04 0.46 -0.03
C LEU A 141 13.33 1.15 1.30
N ALA A 142 12.60 2.24 1.62
CA ALA A 142 12.72 2.96 2.89
C ALA A 142 11.35 3.52 3.30
N PRO A 143 10.39 2.66 3.72
CA PRO A 143 9.01 3.06 3.92
C PRO A 143 8.87 4.02 5.09
N ARG A 144 8.42 5.24 4.80
CA ARG A 144 8.07 6.31 5.74
C ARG A 144 7.01 7.20 5.13
N LEU A 145 6.40 8.10 5.91
CA LEU A 145 5.45 9.06 5.35
C LEU A 145 6.07 9.78 4.16
N ALA A 146 5.40 9.73 3.00
CA ALA A 146 5.90 10.33 1.77
C ALA A 146 4.76 10.92 0.94
N ALA A 147 4.92 12.16 0.52
CA ALA A 147 4.17 12.68 -0.61
C ALA A 147 4.81 12.16 -1.90
N ALA A 148 3.99 11.82 -2.89
CA ALA A 148 4.50 11.34 -4.16
C ALA A 148 3.77 11.99 -5.32
N THR A 149 4.52 12.25 -6.38
CA THR A 149 4.05 12.83 -7.66
C THR A 149 4.46 11.94 -8.84
N GLY A 150 4.27 12.42 -10.08
CA GLY A 150 4.48 11.60 -11.27
C GLY A 150 3.40 10.54 -11.38
N VAL A 151 3.78 9.28 -11.61
CA VAL A 151 2.87 8.12 -11.52
C VAL A 151 2.88 7.50 -10.11
N GLY A 152 3.47 8.19 -9.11
CA GLY A 152 3.61 7.77 -7.71
C GLY A 152 5.05 7.41 -7.30
N GLU A 153 6.05 7.73 -8.14
CA GLU A 153 7.45 7.34 -7.98
C GLU A 153 8.39 8.48 -7.56
N ILE A 154 7.93 9.73 -7.63
CA ILE A 154 8.73 10.89 -7.24
C ILE A 154 8.35 11.29 -5.83
N PHE A 155 9.22 10.96 -4.86
CA PHE A 155 8.92 11.14 -3.44
C PHE A 155 9.46 12.45 -2.88
N ASP A 156 8.63 13.13 -2.11
CA ASP A 156 8.99 14.15 -1.14
C ASP A 156 8.68 13.63 0.27
N TYR A 157 9.65 13.74 1.17
CA TYR A 157 9.54 13.20 2.52
C TYR A 157 9.35 14.35 3.51
N PRO A 158 8.12 14.57 3.99
CA PRO A 158 7.85 15.59 5.00
C PRO A 158 8.76 15.41 6.21
N GLN A 159 9.31 16.52 6.72
CA GLN A 159 10.21 16.49 7.87
C GLN A 159 9.42 16.59 9.18
N GLY A 160 9.94 15.96 10.22
CA GLY A 160 9.39 15.98 11.59
C GLY A 160 8.83 14.62 12.02
N ASP A 161 8.34 14.58 13.24
CA ASP A 161 7.68 13.42 13.81
C ASP A 161 6.18 13.43 13.44
N PHE A 162 5.66 12.26 13.14
CA PHE A 162 4.26 12.09 12.75
C PHE A 162 3.59 11.05 13.65
N THR A 163 2.44 11.41 14.18
CA THR A 163 1.63 10.54 15.03
C THR A 163 0.25 10.38 14.38
N PRO A 164 0.04 9.32 13.60
CA PRO A 164 -1.27 9.06 13.03
C PRO A 164 -2.32 8.88 14.13
N PRO A 165 -3.52 9.44 13.96
CA PRO A 165 -4.64 9.13 14.85
C PRO A 165 -4.98 7.64 14.75
N PRO A 166 -5.80 7.08 15.66
CA PRO A 166 -6.22 5.70 15.58
C PRO A 166 -6.92 5.37 14.26
N LEU A 167 -6.34 4.43 13.50
CA LEU A 167 -6.84 3.99 12.21
C LEU A 167 -7.32 2.53 12.27
N LEU A 168 -8.48 2.26 11.70
CA LEU A 168 -9.00 0.92 11.48
C LEU A 168 -9.00 0.61 9.99
N ILE A 169 -8.31 -0.46 9.59
CA ILE A 169 -8.23 -0.92 8.21
C ILE A 169 -9.24 -2.06 8.04
N VAL A 170 -10.06 -1.98 6.99
CA VAL A 170 -11.12 -2.94 6.71
C VAL A 170 -11.05 -3.36 5.24
N ASN A 171 -10.84 -4.64 4.99
CA ASN A 171 -10.85 -5.21 3.65
C ASN A 171 -12.04 -6.14 3.48
N PRO A 172 -12.87 -5.93 2.45
CA PRO A 172 -14.08 -6.74 2.21
C PRO A 172 -13.83 -8.01 1.40
N ASN A 173 -12.63 -8.58 1.46
CA ASN A 173 -12.22 -9.86 0.89
C ASN A 173 -12.49 -10.06 -0.61
N PHE A 174 -12.50 -8.99 -1.41
CA PHE A 174 -12.51 -9.10 -2.87
C PHE A 174 -11.43 -8.22 -3.51
N PRO A 175 -10.80 -8.69 -4.59
CA PRO A 175 -9.77 -7.94 -5.29
C PRO A 175 -10.37 -6.89 -6.23
N VAL A 176 -9.61 -5.80 -6.45
CA VAL A 176 -9.92 -4.80 -7.47
C VAL A 176 -8.68 -4.53 -8.33
N SER A 177 -8.86 -4.59 -9.65
CA SER A 177 -7.79 -4.27 -10.60
C SER A 177 -7.50 -2.76 -10.59
N ALA A 178 -6.26 -2.37 -10.28
CA ALA A 178 -5.81 -0.99 -10.38
C ALA A 178 -6.02 -0.43 -11.80
N LYS A 179 -5.68 -1.24 -12.83
CA LYS A 179 -5.91 -0.89 -14.23
C LYS A 179 -7.38 -0.57 -14.52
N TRP A 180 -8.31 -1.31 -13.89
CA TRP A 180 -9.74 -1.04 -14.03
C TRP A 180 -10.10 0.28 -13.36
N ALA A 181 -9.66 0.53 -12.12
CA ALA A 181 -9.97 1.73 -11.35
C ALA A 181 -9.51 3.01 -12.09
N TYR A 182 -8.28 3.06 -12.56
CA TYR A 182 -7.75 4.19 -13.33
C TYR A 182 -8.44 4.40 -14.69
N ARG A 183 -8.91 3.34 -15.36
CA ARG A 183 -9.64 3.46 -16.62
C ARG A 183 -11.03 4.07 -16.47
N HIS A 184 -11.65 3.92 -15.29
CA HIS A 184 -13.01 4.39 -15.01
C HIS A 184 -13.02 5.66 -14.16
N LEU A 185 -11.86 6.31 -14.02
CA LEU A 185 -11.78 7.61 -13.38
C LEU A 185 -12.69 8.62 -14.08
N ALA A 186 -13.54 9.30 -13.33
CA ALA A 186 -14.42 10.36 -13.83
C ALA A 186 -13.58 11.56 -14.28
N LYS A 187 -13.77 12.01 -15.52
CA LYS A 187 -12.94 13.08 -16.13
C LYS A 187 -13.10 14.42 -15.42
N GLU A 188 -14.25 14.69 -14.85
CA GLU A 188 -14.56 15.89 -14.08
C GLU A 188 -13.75 16.03 -12.79
N HIS A 189 -13.16 14.95 -12.30
CA HIS A 189 -12.30 14.96 -11.12
C HIS A 189 -10.81 15.23 -11.42
N ILE A 190 -10.44 15.39 -12.69
CA ILE A 190 -9.05 15.67 -13.09
C ILE A 190 -8.83 17.19 -13.06
N GLY A 191 -7.77 17.66 -12.38
CA GLY A 191 -7.25 19.03 -12.53
C GLY A 191 -7.57 20.05 -11.43
N GLU A 192 -8.30 19.70 -10.37
CA GLU A 192 -8.41 20.58 -9.19
C GLU A 192 -7.09 20.65 -8.41
N ASP A 193 -6.76 21.81 -7.81
CA ASP A 193 -5.54 21.94 -7.00
C ASP A 193 -5.67 21.22 -5.63
N PRO A 194 -4.94 20.14 -5.41
CA PRO A 194 -5.08 19.30 -4.23
C PRO A 194 -4.20 19.76 -3.04
N ARG A 195 -3.27 20.70 -3.26
CA ARG A 195 -2.15 20.99 -2.34
C ARG A 195 -2.59 21.36 -0.93
N LYS A 196 -3.72 22.07 -0.79
CA LYS A 196 -4.24 22.43 0.54
C LYS A 196 -4.64 21.21 1.36
N ARG A 197 -5.32 20.22 0.75
CA ARG A 197 -5.75 19.02 1.48
C ARG A 197 -4.56 18.16 1.91
N LEU A 198 -3.59 17.96 1.00
CA LEU A 198 -2.39 17.19 1.32
C LEU A 198 -1.60 17.84 2.46
N SER A 199 -1.38 19.17 2.41
CA SER A 199 -0.68 19.89 3.47
C SER A 199 -1.42 19.83 4.81
N HIS A 200 -2.76 19.90 4.79
CA HIS A 200 -3.57 19.76 6.02
C HIS A 200 -3.44 18.35 6.63
N ILE A 201 -3.39 17.29 5.80
CA ILE A 201 -3.17 15.93 6.33
C ILE A 201 -1.77 15.81 6.95
N VAL A 202 -0.74 16.35 6.32
CA VAL A 202 0.62 16.35 6.88
C VAL A 202 0.66 17.10 8.22
N GLU A 203 0.00 18.25 8.32
CA GLU A 203 -0.08 19.00 9.56
C GLU A 203 -0.90 18.27 10.63
N ALA A 204 -2.03 17.67 10.25
CA ALA A 204 -2.84 16.85 11.14
C ALA A 204 -2.03 15.67 11.74
N LEU A 205 -1.16 15.05 10.94
CA LEU A 205 -0.26 13.99 11.41
C LEU A 205 0.83 14.50 12.37
N ARG A 206 1.27 15.76 12.24
CA ARG A 206 2.22 16.39 13.17
C ARG A 206 1.56 16.70 14.53
N CYS A 207 0.33 17.23 14.49
CA CYS A 207 -0.39 17.64 15.69
C CYS A 207 -1.22 16.53 16.32
N GLY A 208 -1.36 15.39 15.68
CA GLY A 208 -2.26 14.31 16.10
C GLY A 208 -3.75 14.66 15.97
N ASP A 209 -4.10 15.61 15.06
CA ASP A 209 -5.47 16.10 14.87
C ASP A 209 -6.27 15.16 13.95
N ALA A 210 -7.08 14.32 14.58
CA ALA A 210 -7.90 13.33 13.89
C ALA A 210 -9.00 13.95 13.02
N GLU A 211 -9.61 15.06 13.47
CA GLU A 211 -10.65 15.77 12.75
C GLU A 211 -10.09 16.40 11.48
N MET A 212 -9.00 17.15 11.60
CA MET A 212 -8.34 17.75 10.43
C MET A 212 -7.92 16.70 9.41
N MET A 213 -7.40 15.56 9.87
CA MET A 213 -7.05 14.45 8.97
C MET A 213 -8.31 13.91 8.28
N ALA A 214 -9.36 13.62 9.02
CA ALA A 214 -10.60 13.03 8.50
C ALA A 214 -11.28 13.92 7.45
N ASP A 215 -11.30 15.24 7.66
CA ASP A 215 -11.91 16.24 6.76
C ASP A 215 -11.15 16.37 5.43
N ASN A 216 -9.88 16.03 5.41
CA ASN A 216 -9.02 16.21 4.24
C ASN A 216 -8.73 14.90 3.47
N LEU A 217 -9.20 13.73 3.94
CA LEU A 217 -9.08 12.48 3.18
C LEU A 217 -9.69 12.60 1.79
N HIS A 218 -9.00 12.03 0.79
CA HIS A 218 -9.48 12.09 -0.58
C HIS A 218 -8.91 10.95 -1.44
N ASN A 219 -9.76 10.40 -2.31
CA ASN A 219 -9.33 9.44 -3.33
C ASN A 219 -10.19 9.59 -4.59
N ASP A 220 -9.61 10.10 -5.66
CA ASP A 220 -10.31 10.27 -6.95
C ASP A 220 -10.86 8.98 -7.54
N LEU A 221 -10.24 7.83 -7.23
CA LEU A 221 -10.70 6.53 -7.70
C LEU A 221 -11.97 6.05 -6.97
N ALA A 222 -12.28 6.64 -5.80
CA ALA A 222 -13.38 6.19 -4.95
C ALA A 222 -14.75 6.27 -5.64
N PHE A 223 -15.00 7.29 -6.45
CA PHE A 223 -16.28 7.44 -7.15
C PHE A 223 -16.61 6.22 -8.02
N ALA A 224 -15.72 5.86 -8.93
CA ALA A 224 -15.90 4.71 -9.80
C ALA A 224 -16.00 3.38 -9.04
N LEU A 225 -15.25 3.27 -7.93
CA LEU A 225 -15.30 2.11 -7.06
C LEU A 225 -16.65 1.98 -6.35
N TYR A 226 -17.23 3.08 -5.85
CA TYR A 226 -18.55 3.08 -5.23
C TYR A 226 -19.69 2.78 -6.21
N GLU A 227 -19.54 3.19 -7.48
CA GLU A 227 -20.53 2.86 -8.52
C GLU A 227 -20.49 1.37 -8.88
N LYS A 228 -19.30 0.81 -9.06
CA LYS A 228 -19.15 -0.61 -9.40
C LYS A 228 -19.41 -1.55 -8.23
N PHE A 229 -19.00 -1.15 -7.03
CA PHE A 229 -19.08 -1.94 -5.81
C PHE A 229 -19.84 -1.16 -4.73
N PRO A 230 -21.19 -1.07 -4.80
CA PRO A 230 -22.00 -0.30 -3.84
C PRO A 230 -21.77 -0.70 -2.39
N PHE A 231 -21.35 -1.93 -2.13
CA PHE A 231 -20.98 -2.41 -0.79
C PHE A 231 -19.90 -1.53 -0.14
N LEU A 232 -18.92 -1.03 -0.89
CA LEU A 232 -17.88 -0.15 -0.35
C LEU A 232 -18.47 1.16 0.20
N ARG A 233 -19.46 1.73 -0.51
CA ARG A 233 -20.19 2.92 -0.05
C ARG A 233 -21.01 2.64 1.21
N LEU A 234 -21.68 1.49 1.27
CA LEU A 234 -22.42 1.06 2.46
C LEU A 234 -21.48 0.84 3.65
N LEU A 235 -20.35 0.20 3.42
CA LEU A 235 -19.34 -0.04 4.45
C LEU A 235 -18.77 1.28 4.99
N LYS A 236 -18.43 2.26 4.12
CA LYS A 236 -18.03 3.62 4.54
C LYS A 236 -19.09 4.26 5.43
N LYS A 237 -20.36 4.25 5.00
CA LYS A 237 -21.48 4.81 5.77
C LYS A 237 -21.65 4.09 7.11
N PHE A 238 -21.52 2.78 7.15
CA PHE A 238 -21.58 1.99 8.38
C PHE A 238 -20.47 2.40 9.35
N MET A 239 -19.23 2.51 8.87
CA MET A 239 -18.08 2.90 9.69
C MET A 239 -18.28 4.31 10.29
N CYS A 240 -18.73 5.28 9.50
CA CYS A 240 -19.02 6.64 10.00
C CYS A 240 -20.18 6.65 11.02
N LYS A 241 -21.23 5.85 10.80
CA LYS A 241 -22.35 5.73 11.74
C LYS A 241 -21.92 5.14 13.10
N HIS A 242 -20.88 4.31 13.10
CA HIS A 242 -20.41 3.59 14.28
C HIS A 242 -19.11 4.14 14.88
N GLY A 243 -18.82 5.43 14.67
CA GLY A 243 -17.79 6.18 15.42
C GLY A 243 -16.53 6.56 14.65
N ALA A 244 -16.41 6.23 13.38
CA ALA A 244 -15.39 6.83 12.55
C ALA A 244 -15.72 8.31 12.26
N LEU A 245 -14.72 9.18 12.34
CA LEU A 245 -14.84 10.58 11.88
C LEU A 245 -15.04 10.63 10.36
N ASN A 246 -14.27 9.82 9.65
CA ASN A 246 -14.42 9.57 8.22
C ASN A 246 -13.77 8.22 7.88
N ALA A 247 -14.07 7.71 6.69
CA ALA A 247 -13.41 6.54 6.11
C ALA A 247 -13.16 6.77 4.62
N GLU A 248 -12.07 6.22 4.08
CA GLU A 248 -11.76 6.35 2.67
C GLU A 248 -11.16 5.06 2.11
N ILE A 249 -11.29 4.86 0.81
CA ILE A 249 -10.66 3.76 0.07
C ILE A 249 -9.17 4.07 -0.11
N THR A 250 -8.29 3.11 0.16
CA THR A 250 -6.87 3.26 -0.14
C THR A 250 -6.57 2.79 -1.57
N GLY A 251 -5.86 3.63 -2.33
CA GLY A 251 -5.46 3.31 -3.70
C GLY A 251 -6.64 2.90 -4.58
N SER A 252 -6.47 1.82 -5.32
CA SER A 252 -7.50 1.25 -6.20
C SER A 252 -8.55 0.40 -5.47
N GLY A 253 -8.53 0.37 -4.15
CA GLY A 253 -9.44 -0.47 -3.36
C GLY A 253 -9.08 -1.97 -3.47
N SER A 254 -9.85 -2.85 -2.87
CA SER A 254 -11.15 -2.66 -2.17
C SER A 254 -11.03 -2.20 -0.71
N THR A 255 -9.83 -2.13 -0.13
CA THR A 255 -9.62 -1.80 1.28
C THR A 255 -10.07 -0.37 1.59
N LEU A 256 -10.80 -0.20 2.70
CA LEU A 256 -11.07 1.08 3.33
C LEU A 256 -10.24 1.23 4.61
N PHE A 257 -9.98 2.45 5.00
CA PHE A 257 -9.51 2.76 6.34
C PHE A 257 -10.37 3.85 6.97
N ALA A 258 -10.59 3.76 8.28
CA ALA A 258 -11.35 4.72 9.07
C ALA A 258 -10.42 5.48 9.99
N VAL A 259 -10.65 6.79 10.13
CA VAL A 259 -10.04 7.66 11.14
C VAL A 259 -10.96 7.73 12.33
N CYS A 260 -10.46 7.41 13.51
CA CYS A 260 -11.19 7.51 14.76
C CYS A 260 -10.61 8.61 15.66
N ARG A 261 -11.47 9.31 16.42
CA ARG A 261 -11.04 10.36 17.34
C ARG A 261 -10.06 9.87 18.40
N ASN A 262 -10.30 8.66 18.88
CA ASN A 262 -9.49 8.03 19.92
C ASN A 262 -9.60 6.50 19.87
N THR A 263 -8.83 5.82 20.71
CA THR A 263 -8.78 4.37 20.77
C THR A 263 -10.10 3.73 21.24
N GLU A 264 -10.90 4.45 22.05
CA GLU A 264 -12.21 3.99 22.50
C GLU A 264 -13.18 3.88 21.30
N LYS A 265 -13.30 4.94 20.50
CA LYS A 265 -14.13 4.95 19.28
C LYS A 265 -13.67 3.93 18.25
N LEU A 266 -12.37 3.70 18.14
CA LEU A 266 -11.84 2.64 17.30
C LEU A 266 -12.27 1.25 17.77
N ARG A 267 -12.25 0.98 19.10
CA ARG A 267 -12.72 -0.30 19.65
C ARG A 267 -14.22 -0.50 19.44
N GLU A 268 -15.04 0.54 19.68
CA GLU A 268 -16.47 0.50 19.42
C GLU A 268 -16.76 0.16 17.96
N LEU A 269 -16.10 0.85 17.02
CA LEU A 269 -16.24 0.58 15.60
C LEU A 269 -15.83 -0.86 15.23
N LYS A 270 -14.69 -1.32 15.76
CA LYS A 270 -14.23 -2.68 15.52
C LYS A 270 -15.26 -3.71 16.01
N THR A 271 -15.80 -3.51 17.22
CA THR A 271 -16.84 -4.38 17.79
C THR A 271 -18.08 -4.40 16.90
N ALA A 272 -18.58 -3.23 16.50
CA ALA A 272 -19.75 -3.14 15.63
C ALA A 272 -19.53 -3.88 14.29
N LEU A 273 -18.35 -3.74 13.67
CA LEU A 273 -18.02 -4.45 12.43
C LEU A 273 -17.99 -5.97 12.63
N THR A 274 -17.40 -6.45 13.73
CA THR A 274 -17.30 -7.90 14.01
C THR A 274 -18.63 -8.54 14.42
N GLU A 275 -19.56 -7.77 14.98
CA GLU A 275 -20.90 -8.23 15.30
C GLU A 275 -21.83 -8.26 14.08
N TYR A 276 -21.69 -7.29 13.17
CA TYR A 276 -22.59 -7.15 12.02
C TYR A 276 -22.15 -7.96 10.79
N PHE A 277 -20.85 -8.21 10.62
CA PHE A 277 -20.29 -8.90 9.46
C PHE A 277 -19.59 -10.19 9.89
N SER A 278 -19.76 -11.26 9.11
CA SER A 278 -19.01 -12.51 9.35
C SER A 278 -17.50 -12.29 9.15
N ALA A 279 -16.68 -13.10 9.81
CA ALA A 279 -15.23 -13.08 9.67
C ALA A 279 -14.76 -13.34 8.22
N ASP A 280 -15.55 -14.06 7.43
CA ASP A 280 -15.26 -14.31 6.02
C ASP A 280 -15.59 -13.10 5.13
N ALA A 281 -16.49 -12.22 5.57
CA ALA A 281 -16.88 -11.04 4.81
C ALA A 281 -15.85 -9.90 4.93
N LEU A 282 -15.26 -9.73 6.10
CA LEU A 282 -14.31 -8.63 6.37
C LEU A 282 -13.06 -9.13 7.08
N ARG A 283 -11.92 -8.63 6.63
CA ARG A 283 -10.65 -8.66 7.39
C ARG A 283 -10.42 -7.28 8.01
N ILE A 284 -10.08 -7.24 9.30
CA ILE A 284 -10.02 -6.00 10.08
C ILE A 284 -8.70 -5.92 10.85
N TRP A 285 -7.99 -4.82 10.69
CA TRP A 285 -6.73 -4.57 11.41
C TRP A 285 -6.76 -3.19 12.08
N VAL A 286 -6.12 -3.12 13.24
CA VAL A 286 -5.83 -1.85 13.91
C VAL A 286 -4.45 -1.39 13.47
N CYS A 287 -4.37 -0.20 12.89
CA CYS A 287 -3.10 0.43 12.61
C CYS A 287 -2.55 1.03 13.91
N ARG A 288 -1.32 0.65 14.22
CA ARG A 288 -0.56 1.17 15.35
C ARG A 288 0.65 1.94 14.88
#